data_59f4e462a715102fee71920bd207c130
#
_entry.id   59f4e462a715102fee71920bd207c130
#
_cell.length_a   1.000
_cell.length_b   1.000
_cell.length_c   1.000
_cell.angle_alpha   90.00
_cell.angle_beta   90.00
_cell.angle_gamma   90.00
#
_symmetry.space_group_name_H-M   'P 1'
#
loop_
_entity.id
_entity.type
_entity.pdbx_description
1 polymer ?
#
loop_
_entity_poly.entity_id
_entity_poly.type
_entity_poly.pdbx_seq_one_letter_code
_entity_poly.pdbx_strand_id
1 'polypeptide(L)'
;MSNERGFTLIEILVALAVFSLAAMALLRLQGETLSNSAALQNRAIGQIVARNVAVETMTDPVAPALGISGGTEVNAGRQWRWARRTSLAGQAGLQRVEIAVSDDSGQEIAGLVIFRPII
;
A
#
# COMPACT_ATOMS: atom_id res chain seq x y z
N MET A 1 -6.06 -29.58 -56.15
CA MET A 1 -6.60 -29.69 -54.95
C MET A 1 -6.93 -28.49 -54.24
N SER A 2 -7.95 -28.54 -53.67
CA SER A 2 -8.58 -27.36 -53.19
C SER A 2 -8.18 -26.93 -51.81
N ASN A 3 -7.00 -27.31 -51.38
CA ASN A 3 -6.48 -26.83 -50.11
C ASN A 3 -6.10 -25.37 -50.13
N GLU A 4 -6.17 -24.79 -51.31
CA GLU A 4 -5.83 -23.38 -51.45
C GLU A 4 -7.01 -22.46 -51.28
N ARG A 5 -8.15 -22.98 -50.90
CA ARG A 5 -9.25 -22.13 -50.58
C ARG A 5 -8.89 -21.28 -49.39
N GLY A 6 -9.19 -20.04 -49.43
CA GLY A 6 -9.11 -19.18 -48.32
C GLY A 6 -10.07 -19.60 -47.21
N PHE A 7 -9.97 -18.99 -46.08
CA PHE A 7 -10.90 -19.19 -44.98
C PHE A 7 -12.32 -18.78 -45.39
N THR A 8 -13.30 -19.48 -44.90
CA THR A 8 -14.67 -19.06 -45.09
C THR A 8 -14.94 -17.81 -44.23
N LEU A 9 -15.96 -17.06 -44.61
CA LEU A 9 -16.35 -15.88 -43.87
C LEU A 9 -16.68 -16.22 -42.42
N ILE A 10 -17.34 -17.35 -42.20
CA ILE A 10 -17.72 -17.75 -40.85
C ILE A 10 -16.51 -18.15 -40.01
N GLU A 11 -15.50 -18.74 -40.62
CA GLU A 11 -14.25 -19.07 -39.94
C GLU A 11 -13.55 -17.81 -39.46
N ILE A 12 -13.51 -16.80 -40.30
CA ILE A 12 -12.91 -15.50 -39.94
C ILE A 12 -13.67 -14.85 -38.79
N LEU A 13 -14.99 -14.90 -38.84
CA LEU A 13 -15.83 -14.32 -37.77
C LEU A 13 -15.59 -15.03 -36.42
N VAL A 14 -15.51 -16.37 -36.47
CA VAL A 14 -15.25 -17.15 -35.26
C VAL A 14 -13.86 -16.86 -34.72
N ALA A 15 -12.86 -16.77 -35.58
CA ALA A 15 -11.49 -16.47 -35.20
C ALA A 15 -11.40 -15.07 -34.54
N LEU A 16 -12.09 -14.08 -35.10
CA LEU A 16 -12.12 -12.75 -34.54
C LEU A 16 -12.83 -12.72 -33.17
N ALA A 17 -13.90 -13.48 -33.04
CA ALA A 17 -14.61 -13.59 -31.77
C ALA A 17 -13.73 -14.17 -30.68
N VAL A 18 -13.04 -15.27 -30.98
CA VAL A 18 -12.13 -15.91 -30.03
C VAL A 18 -10.97 -14.99 -29.68
N PHE A 19 -10.39 -14.34 -30.67
CA PHE A 19 -9.30 -13.37 -30.44
C PHE A 19 -9.75 -12.22 -29.54
N SER A 20 -10.94 -11.70 -29.79
CA SER A 20 -11.48 -10.60 -28.98
C SER A 20 -11.66 -11.00 -27.52
N LEU A 21 -12.19 -12.19 -27.28
CA LEU A 21 -12.35 -12.70 -25.92
C LEU A 21 -11.02 -12.90 -25.23
N ALA A 22 -10.03 -13.44 -25.95
CA ALA A 22 -8.68 -13.63 -25.39
C ALA A 22 -8.03 -12.27 -25.08
N ALA A 23 -8.16 -11.30 -25.97
CA ALA A 23 -7.62 -9.97 -25.75
C ALA A 23 -8.24 -9.29 -24.55
N MET A 24 -9.55 -9.40 -24.38
CA MET A 24 -10.25 -8.84 -23.23
C MET A 24 -9.80 -9.49 -21.92
N ALA A 25 -9.61 -10.81 -21.94
CA ALA A 25 -9.11 -11.52 -20.76
C ALA A 25 -7.71 -11.07 -20.37
N LEU A 26 -6.83 -10.87 -21.35
CA LEU A 26 -5.47 -10.39 -21.12
C LEU A 26 -5.45 -8.97 -20.57
N LEU A 27 -6.29 -8.09 -21.13
CA LEU A 27 -6.38 -6.71 -20.65
C LEU A 27 -6.87 -6.66 -19.21
N ARG A 28 -7.83 -7.49 -18.86
CA ARG A 28 -8.34 -7.56 -17.51
C ARG A 28 -7.27 -8.05 -16.53
N LEU A 29 -6.53 -9.07 -16.92
CA LEU A 29 -5.43 -9.60 -16.11
C LEU A 29 -4.36 -8.54 -15.87
N GLN A 30 -3.98 -7.80 -16.90
CA GLN A 30 -2.99 -6.72 -16.78
C GLN A 30 -3.48 -5.63 -15.84
N GLY A 31 -4.75 -5.26 -15.92
CA GLY A 31 -5.34 -4.28 -15.04
C GLY A 31 -5.27 -4.69 -13.58
N GLU A 32 -5.57 -5.95 -13.29
CA GLU A 32 -5.46 -6.49 -11.92
C GLU A 32 -4.02 -6.50 -11.43
N THR A 33 -3.08 -6.89 -12.29
CA THR A 33 -1.66 -6.91 -11.93
C THR A 33 -1.13 -5.51 -11.62
N LEU A 34 -1.48 -4.52 -12.43
CA LEU A 34 -1.08 -3.14 -12.19
C LEU A 34 -1.67 -2.59 -10.90
N SER A 35 -2.93 -2.89 -10.64
CA SER A 35 -3.61 -2.45 -9.43
C SER A 35 -2.96 -3.06 -8.18
N ASN A 36 -2.63 -4.35 -8.22
CA ASN A 36 -1.97 -5.03 -7.12
C ASN A 36 -0.57 -4.48 -6.88
N SER A 37 0.17 -4.19 -7.95
CA SER A 37 1.52 -3.62 -7.84
C SER A 37 1.48 -2.24 -7.20
N ALA A 38 0.52 -1.40 -7.57
CA ALA A 38 0.35 -0.08 -6.99
C ALA A 38 0.03 -0.17 -5.50
N ALA A 39 -0.84 -1.11 -5.11
CA ALA A 39 -1.20 -1.31 -3.71
C ALA A 39 0.01 -1.76 -2.88
N LEU A 40 0.81 -2.68 -3.41
CA LEU A 40 2.03 -3.14 -2.74
C LEU A 40 3.04 -2.01 -2.58
N GLN A 41 3.20 -1.19 -3.61
CA GLN A 41 4.10 -0.06 -3.58
C GLN A 41 3.66 0.95 -2.52
N ASN A 42 2.39 1.25 -2.45
CA ASN A 42 1.84 2.15 -1.42
C ASN A 42 2.11 1.61 -0.02
N ARG A 43 1.90 0.34 0.21
CA ARG A 43 2.17 -0.29 1.50
C ARG A 43 3.65 -0.23 1.86
N ALA A 44 4.52 -0.47 0.89
CA ALA A 44 5.97 -0.42 1.11
C ALA A 44 6.41 0.99 1.53
N ILE A 45 5.93 2.01 0.84
CA ILE A 45 6.25 3.40 1.18
C ILE A 45 5.63 3.77 2.53
N GLY A 46 4.40 3.36 2.78
CA GLY A 46 3.75 3.58 4.07
C GLY A 46 4.52 2.97 5.22
N GLN A 47 5.10 1.78 5.04
CA GLN A 47 5.95 1.16 6.06
C GLN A 47 7.24 1.94 6.28
N ILE A 48 7.81 2.51 5.23
CA ILE A 48 8.98 3.38 5.36
C ILE A 48 8.63 4.61 6.20
N VAL A 49 7.50 5.24 5.93
CA VAL A 49 7.03 6.39 6.71
C VAL A 49 6.80 5.99 8.17
N ALA A 50 6.16 4.85 8.41
CA ALA A 50 5.93 4.35 9.77
C ALA A 50 7.25 4.12 10.51
N ARG A 51 8.24 3.54 9.85
CA ARG A 51 9.57 3.34 10.43
C ARG A 51 10.25 4.66 10.73
N ASN A 52 10.15 5.64 9.84
CA ASN A 52 10.74 6.95 10.08
C ASN A 52 10.15 7.60 11.32
N VAL A 53 8.85 7.55 11.48
CA VAL A 53 8.17 8.06 12.67
C VAL A 53 8.59 7.29 13.92
N ALA A 54 8.71 5.97 13.81
CA ALA A 54 9.14 5.12 14.91
C ALA A 54 10.55 5.44 15.36
N VAL A 55 11.48 5.61 14.42
CA VAL A 55 12.88 5.95 14.73
C VAL A 55 12.94 7.32 15.39
N GLU A 56 12.23 8.29 14.87
CA GLU A 56 12.15 9.61 15.45
C GLU A 56 11.62 9.55 16.88
N THR A 57 10.56 8.78 17.11
CA THR A 57 9.97 8.60 18.43
C THR A 57 10.92 7.91 19.39
N MET A 58 11.65 6.89 18.91
CA MET A 58 12.58 6.14 19.73
C MET A 58 13.84 6.93 20.10
N THR A 59 14.26 7.82 19.21
CA THR A 59 15.51 8.57 19.39
C THR A 59 15.30 9.96 19.99
N ASP A 60 14.07 10.40 20.10
CA ASP A 60 13.76 11.68 20.72
C ASP A 60 14.12 11.60 22.22
N PRO A 61 14.91 12.54 22.76
CA PRO A 61 15.20 12.55 24.19
C PRO A 61 13.96 12.69 25.07
N VAL A 62 12.91 13.30 24.53
CA VAL A 62 11.65 13.49 25.26
C VAL A 62 10.65 12.45 24.83
N ALA A 63 10.09 11.71 25.77
CA ALA A 63 9.06 10.74 25.50
C ALA A 63 7.80 11.44 25.00
N PRO A 64 7.07 10.86 24.04
CA PRO A 64 5.83 11.46 23.55
C PRO A 64 4.79 11.55 24.67
N ALA A 65 3.97 12.58 24.61
CA ALA A 65 2.87 12.71 25.54
C ALA A 65 1.82 11.61 25.28
N LEU A 66 1.16 11.19 26.35
CA LEU A 66 0.06 10.24 26.23
C LEU A 66 -1.05 10.84 25.38
N GLY A 67 -1.71 9.99 24.61
CA GLY A 67 -2.80 10.39 23.75
C GLY A 67 -2.43 10.27 22.28
N ILE A 68 -3.16 11.00 21.45
CA ILE A 68 -3.01 10.94 19.99
C ILE A 68 -2.33 12.20 19.49
N SER A 69 -1.31 12.02 18.69
CA SER A 69 -0.66 13.11 17.96
C SER A 69 -0.52 12.66 16.50
N GLY A 70 -0.24 13.61 15.63
CA GLY A 70 -0.11 13.30 14.22
C GLY A 70 0.68 14.33 13.47
N GLY A 71 0.94 14.03 12.22
CA GLY A 71 1.67 14.89 11.32
C GLY A 71 1.61 14.37 9.91
N THR A 72 2.42 14.98 9.08
CA THR A 72 2.55 14.60 7.68
C THR A 72 4.01 14.43 7.33
N GLU A 73 4.27 13.56 6.37
CA GLU A 73 5.60 13.34 5.83
C GLU A 73 5.51 13.26 4.33
N VAL A 74 6.46 13.86 3.63
CA VAL A 74 6.59 13.74 2.18
C VAL A 74 7.58 12.61 1.90
N ASN A 75 7.16 11.62 1.13
CA ASN A 75 7.98 10.50 0.75
C ASN A 75 7.56 10.02 -0.64
N ALA A 76 8.51 9.69 -1.48
CA ALA A 76 8.28 9.28 -2.86
C ALA A 76 7.44 10.31 -3.64
N GLY A 77 7.64 11.60 -3.38
CA GLY A 77 6.92 12.68 -4.05
C GLY A 77 5.46 12.82 -3.65
N ARG A 78 5.02 12.15 -2.60
CA ARG A 78 3.64 12.16 -2.14
C ARG A 78 3.59 12.53 -0.67
N GLN A 79 2.47 13.06 -0.24
CA GLN A 79 2.24 13.42 1.15
C GLN A 79 1.53 12.27 1.86
N TRP A 80 2.07 11.87 3.00
CA TRP A 80 1.57 10.80 3.84
C TRP A 80 1.17 11.38 5.18
N ARG A 81 0.08 10.89 5.73
CA ARG A 81 -0.42 11.33 7.01
C ARG A 81 -0.16 10.22 8.03
N TRP A 82 0.40 10.58 9.17
CA TRP A 82 0.61 9.60 10.22
C TRP A 82 -0.07 10.04 11.50
N ALA A 83 -0.47 9.05 12.29
CA ALA A 83 -1.03 9.25 13.63
C ALA A 83 -0.26 8.35 14.60
N ARG A 84 -0.05 8.87 15.78
CA ARG A 84 0.69 8.18 16.83
C ARG A 84 -0.16 8.18 18.09
N ARG A 85 -0.50 6.99 18.57
CA ARG A 85 -1.23 6.81 19.82
C ARG A 85 -0.27 6.30 20.87
N THR A 86 -0.07 7.07 21.92
CA THR A 86 0.83 6.71 23.02
C THR A 86 0.00 6.38 24.25
N SER A 87 0.26 5.23 24.82
CA SER A 87 -0.40 4.76 26.03
C SER A 87 0.64 4.13 26.95
N LEU A 88 0.27 3.97 28.21
CA LEU A 88 1.14 3.27 29.15
C LEU A 88 1.09 1.78 28.85
N ALA A 89 2.27 1.16 28.81
CA ALA A 89 2.34 -0.30 28.75
C ALA A 89 2.00 -0.87 30.13
N GLY A 90 1.70 -2.17 30.16
CA GLY A 90 1.36 -2.84 31.43
C GLY A 90 2.48 -2.85 32.45
N GLN A 91 3.72 -2.50 32.07
CA GLN A 91 4.86 -2.44 32.96
C GLN A 91 5.25 -1.01 33.25
N ALA A 92 5.63 -0.74 34.49
CA ALA A 92 6.05 0.59 34.88
C ALA A 92 7.27 1.05 34.09
N GLY A 93 7.27 2.30 33.68
CA GLY A 93 8.38 2.89 32.95
C GLY A 93 8.39 2.67 31.46
N LEU A 94 7.38 2.00 30.89
CA LEU A 94 7.28 1.76 29.45
C LEU A 94 6.04 2.40 28.88
N GLN A 95 6.18 2.89 27.67
CA GLN A 95 5.08 3.38 26.84
C GLN A 95 4.91 2.47 25.63
N ARG A 96 3.67 2.27 25.25
CA ARG A 96 3.30 1.61 24.00
C ARG A 96 2.91 2.69 23.01
N VAL A 97 3.57 2.70 21.87
CA VAL A 97 3.31 3.68 20.82
C VAL A 97 2.84 2.95 19.58
N GLU A 98 1.62 3.24 19.16
CA GLU A 98 1.05 2.73 17.92
C GLU A 98 1.15 3.81 16.87
N ILE A 99 1.73 3.45 15.72
CA ILE A 99 1.89 4.37 14.60
C ILE A 99 1.06 3.84 13.45
N ALA A 100 0.20 4.68 12.89
CA ALA A 100 -0.61 4.37 11.72
C ALA A 100 -0.31 5.39 10.63
N VAL A 101 -0.16 4.92 9.41
CA VAL A 101 0.12 5.76 8.25
C VAL A 101 -1.00 5.61 7.25
N SER A 102 -1.51 6.74 6.78
CA SER A 102 -2.55 6.82 5.77
C SER A 102 -2.02 7.51 4.52
N ASP A 103 -2.54 7.12 3.38
CA ASP A 103 -2.21 7.77 2.13
C ASP A 103 -2.99 9.09 1.96
N ASP A 104 -2.82 9.71 0.81
CA ASP A 104 -3.48 10.98 0.50
C ASP A 104 -5.01 10.85 0.36
N SER A 105 -5.53 9.64 0.18
CA SER A 105 -6.97 9.38 0.16
C SER A 105 -7.56 9.18 1.55
N GLY A 106 -6.72 9.10 2.57
CA GLY A 106 -7.15 8.86 3.96
C GLY A 106 -7.24 7.40 4.34
N GLN A 107 -6.85 6.49 3.45
CA GLN A 107 -6.86 5.07 3.74
C GLN A 107 -5.62 4.69 4.53
N GLU A 108 -5.82 3.99 5.65
CA GLU A 108 -4.71 3.45 6.42
C GLU A 108 -4.07 2.30 5.67
N ILE A 109 -2.77 2.38 5.44
CA ILE A 109 -2.05 1.43 4.60
C ILE A 109 -0.90 0.75 5.30
N ALA A 110 -0.47 1.27 6.44
CA ALA A 110 0.67 0.73 7.17
C ALA A 110 0.58 1.12 8.63
N GLY A 111 1.27 0.36 9.46
CA GLY A 111 1.34 0.66 10.87
C GLY A 111 2.37 -0.22 11.56
N LEU A 112 2.78 0.21 12.74
CA LEU A 112 3.62 -0.60 13.59
C LEU A 112 3.46 -0.16 15.05
N VAL A 113 3.91 -1.02 15.95
CA VAL A 113 3.86 -0.78 17.39
C VAL A 113 5.28 -0.86 17.93
N ILE A 114 5.65 0.13 18.72
CA ILE A 114 6.93 0.14 19.41
C ILE A 114 6.71 0.36 20.91
N PHE A 115 7.70 0.00 21.67
CA PHE A 115 7.74 0.25 23.10
C PHE A 115 9.01 1.04 23.41
N ARG A 116 8.88 2.02 24.26
CA ARG A 116 10.05 2.79 24.69
C ARG A 116 9.96 3.12 26.17
N PRO A 117 11.11 3.31 26.84
CA PRO A 117 11.10 3.80 28.22
C PRO A 117 10.59 5.24 28.27
N ILE A 118 9.97 5.59 29.37
CA ILE A 118 9.48 6.94 29.61
C ILE A 118 10.64 7.91 29.85
N ILE A 119 11.73 7.39 30.34
CA ILE A 119 12.94 8.17 30.65
C ILE A 119 14.06 7.79 29.69
#